data_57fd44fe351fe71387b2572a39fa6daf
#
_entry.id   57fd44fe351fe71387b2572a39fa6daf
#
_cell.length_a   1.000
_cell.length_b   1.000
_cell.length_c   1.000
_cell.angle_alpha   90.00
_cell.angle_beta   90.00
_cell.angle_gamma   90.00
#
_symmetry.space_group_name_H-M   'P 1'
#
loop_
_entity.id
_entity.type
_entity.pdbx_description
1 polymer ?
#
loop_
_entity_poly.entity_id
_entity_poly.type
_entity_poly.pdbx_seq_one_letter_code
_entity_poly.pdbx_strand_id
1 'polypeptide(L)'
;MFLFTKGAANMFIAQKTGGAIVNVCSTFAVVGSPGYVAYHASKGGVASFTRAAAISLMPHNIRVNAVGPGTTETPGLHDGARDTGDEAKGMASFLALQPLKRFGKPEEIASVIAFLASDEASFVTGALWMADGGYTIV
;
A
#
# COMPACT_ATOMS: atom_id res chain seq x y z
N MET A 1 -5.73 9.51 4.95
CA MET A 1 -5.07 8.49 5.78
C MET A 1 -4.93 8.91 7.24
N PHE A 2 -4.20 9.96 7.59
CA PHE A 2 -3.99 10.39 9.00
C PHE A 2 -5.29 10.44 9.84
N LEU A 3 -6.32 11.13 9.35
CA LEU A 3 -7.60 11.28 10.08
C LEU A 3 -8.29 9.92 10.33
N PHE A 4 -8.27 9.02 9.36
CA PHE A 4 -8.85 7.68 9.50
C PHE A 4 -8.06 6.83 10.50
N THR A 5 -6.72 6.85 10.43
CA THR A 5 -5.87 6.15 11.41
C THR A 5 -6.10 6.68 12.82
N LYS A 6 -6.17 8.02 12.99
CA LYS A 6 -6.47 8.65 14.28
C LYS A 6 -7.85 8.23 14.81
N GLY A 7 -8.87 8.25 13.96
CA GLY A 7 -10.23 7.84 14.34
C GLY A 7 -10.29 6.37 14.78
N ALA A 8 -9.72 5.47 13.98
CA ALA A 8 -9.66 4.05 14.31
C ALA A 8 -8.87 3.79 15.61
N ALA A 9 -7.71 4.44 15.76
CA ALA A 9 -6.90 4.30 16.97
C ALA A 9 -7.66 4.75 18.22
N ASN A 10 -8.32 5.90 18.18
CA ASN A 10 -9.13 6.39 19.30
C ASN A 10 -10.25 5.41 19.67
N MET A 11 -10.89 4.80 18.68
CA MET A 11 -11.93 3.80 18.90
C MET A 11 -11.37 2.54 19.57
N PHE A 12 -10.27 1.97 19.06
CA PHE A 12 -9.63 0.80 19.67
C PHE A 12 -9.15 1.06 21.09
N ILE A 13 -8.58 2.26 21.36
CA ILE A 13 -8.13 2.66 22.70
C ILE A 13 -9.32 2.76 23.66
N ALA A 14 -10.43 3.39 23.24
CA ALA A 14 -11.63 3.50 24.05
C ALA A 14 -12.26 2.14 24.35
N GLN A 15 -12.27 1.23 23.38
CA GLN A 15 -12.77 -0.13 23.52
C GLN A 15 -11.83 -1.06 24.30
N LYS A 16 -10.55 -0.70 24.46
CA LYS A 16 -9.51 -1.54 25.09
C LYS A 16 -9.34 -2.91 24.42
N THR A 17 -9.63 -3.00 23.12
CA THR A 17 -9.60 -4.27 22.38
C THR A 17 -8.24 -4.53 21.70
N GLY A 18 -7.38 -3.51 21.57
CA GLY A 18 -6.33 -3.54 20.57
C GLY A 18 -6.92 -3.49 19.16
N GLY A 19 -6.12 -3.75 18.14
CA GLY A 19 -6.59 -3.76 16.76
C GLY A 19 -5.49 -3.79 15.72
N ALA A 20 -5.90 -3.79 14.45
CA ALA A 20 -4.98 -3.72 13.32
C ALA A 20 -5.44 -2.66 12.31
N ILE A 21 -4.49 -1.88 11.82
CA ILE A 21 -4.69 -0.85 10.80
C ILE A 21 -3.77 -1.18 9.64
N VAL A 22 -4.33 -1.23 8.42
CA VAL A 22 -3.55 -1.47 7.20
C VAL A 22 -3.72 -0.28 6.26
N ASN A 23 -2.63 0.42 6.01
CA ASN A 23 -2.59 1.55 5.09
C ASN A 23 -2.27 1.07 3.66
N VAL A 24 -2.93 1.65 2.65
CA VAL A 24 -2.59 1.36 1.25
C VAL A 24 -1.54 2.36 0.77
N CYS A 25 -0.31 1.85 0.62
CA CYS A 25 0.85 2.57 0.11
C CYS A 25 1.00 2.40 -1.42
N SER A 26 2.21 2.21 -1.89
CA SER A 26 2.58 1.95 -3.30
C SER A 26 4.05 1.52 -3.38
N THR A 27 4.43 0.87 -4.47
CA THR A 27 5.84 0.71 -4.88
C THR A 27 6.57 2.05 -4.95
N PHE A 28 5.88 3.13 -5.31
CA PHE A 28 6.44 4.48 -5.42
C PHE A 28 6.83 5.12 -4.07
N ALA A 29 6.64 4.41 -2.96
CA ALA A 29 7.24 4.78 -1.68
C ALA A 29 8.72 4.37 -1.56
N VAL A 30 9.20 3.47 -2.43
CA VAL A 30 10.56 2.87 -2.34
C VAL A 30 11.35 2.94 -3.63
N VAL A 31 10.70 3.15 -4.79
CA VAL A 31 11.36 3.33 -6.08
C VAL A 31 11.03 4.69 -6.68
N GLY A 32 11.91 5.22 -7.53
CA GLY A 32 11.67 6.46 -8.28
C GLY A 32 11.04 6.19 -9.65
N SER A 33 10.15 7.08 -10.10
CA SER A 33 9.61 7.10 -11.46
C SER A 33 9.43 8.54 -11.92
N PRO A 34 9.82 8.90 -13.13
CA PRO A 34 9.65 10.26 -13.64
C PRO A 34 8.17 10.61 -13.78
N GLY A 35 7.85 11.89 -13.64
CA GLY A 35 6.49 12.42 -13.85
C GLY A 35 5.52 12.30 -12.66
N TYR A 36 5.87 11.57 -11.60
CA TYR A 36 4.97 11.29 -10.47
C TYR A 36 5.45 11.86 -9.13
N VAL A 37 6.14 13.02 -9.13
CA VAL A 37 6.81 13.59 -7.93
C VAL A 37 5.86 13.75 -6.74
N ALA A 38 4.68 14.34 -6.95
CA ALA A 38 3.69 14.54 -5.88
C ALA A 38 3.14 13.19 -5.34
N TYR A 39 2.97 12.20 -6.22
CA TYR A 39 2.54 10.86 -5.81
C TYR A 39 3.61 10.14 -4.98
N HIS A 40 4.89 10.23 -5.37
CA HIS A 40 6.01 9.72 -4.57
C HIS A 40 6.05 10.36 -3.19
N ALA A 41 5.93 11.69 -3.10
CA ALA A 41 5.89 12.40 -1.83
C ALA A 41 4.73 11.91 -0.95
N SER A 42 3.53 11.75 -1.54
CA SER A 42 2.36 11.22 -0.85
C SER A 42 2.59 9.80 -0.33
N LYS A 43 3.06 8.88 -1.18
CA LYS A 43 3.21 7.47 -0.82
C LYS A 43 4.43 7.20 0.06
N GLY A 44 5.52 7.95 -0.11
CA GLY A 44 6.64 7.98 0.82
C GLY A 44 6.20 8.44 2.22
N GLY A 45 5.33 9.46 2.27
CA GLY A 45 4.69 9.93 3.50
C GLY A 45 3.86 8.85 4.18
N VAL A 46 3.10 8.02 3.40
CA VAL A 46 2.34 6.87 3.94
C VAL A 46 3.27 5.87 4.61
N ALA A 47 4.38 5.51 3.98
CA ALA A 47 5.35 4.55 4.52
C ALA A 47 5.99 5.05 5.82
N SER A 48 6.42 6.31 5.86
CA SER A 48 6.99 6.93 7.05
C SER A 48 5.96 7.07 8.19
N PHE A 49 4.76 7.54 7.86
CA PHE A 49 3.64 7.65 8.80
C PHE A 49 3.28 6.29 9.43
N THR A 50 3.24 5.22 8.62
CA THR A 50 2.92 3.87 9.11
C THR A 50 3.88 3.42 10.20
N ARG A 51 5.20 3.63 10.01
CA ARG A 51 6.21 3.30 11.03
C ARG A 51 6.04 4.10 12.31
N ALA A 52 5.83 5.41 12.19
CA ALA A 52 5.64 6.29 13.34
C ALA A 52 4.35 5.93 14.11
N ALA A 53 3.25 5.68 13.39
CA ALA A 53 1.97 5.28 13.99
C ALA A 53 2.08 3.91 14.69
N ALA A 54 2.80 2.95 14.10
CA ALA A 54 3.02 1.64 14.70
C ALA A 54 3.68 1.75 16.07
N ILE A 55 4.77 2.53 16.18
CA ILE A 55 5.47 2.74 17.46
C ILE A 55 4.56 3.46 18.45
N SER A 56 3.85 4.49 18.01
CA SER A 56 2.99 5.31 18.89
C SER A 56 1.79 4.53 19.44
N LEU A 57 1.28 3.55 18.69
CA LEU A 57 0.07 2.80 19.04
C LEU A 57 0.37 1.42 19.67
N MET A 58 1.62 0.99 19.66
CA MET A 58 2.07 -0.28 20.24
C MET A 58 1.68 -0.44 21.74
N PRO A 59 1.78 0.60 22.59
CA PRO A 59 1.35 0.48 24.00
C PRO A 59 -0.14 0.16 24.18
N HIS A 60 -0.94 0.37 23.13
CA HIS A 60 -2.38 0.09 23.14
C HIS A 60 -2.72 -1.25 22.44
N ASN A 61 -1.72 -2.09 22.15
CA ASN A 61 -1.87 -3.34 21.42
C ASN A 61 -2.52 -3.14 20.02
N ILE A 62 -2.16 -2.03 19.35
CA ILE A 62 -2.64 -1.72 18.00
C ILE A 62 -1.47 -1.86 17.03
N ARG A 63 -1.63 -2.74 16.05
CA ARG A 63 -0.66 -2.92 14.96
C ARG A 63 -1.00 -1.98 13.81
N VAL A 64 0.02 -1.40 13.19
CA VAL A 64 -0.14 -0.54 12.00
C VAL A 64 0.85 -0.98 10.94
N ASN A 65 0.34 -1.42 9.78
CA ASN A 65 1.14 -1.85 8.65
C ASN A 65 0.70 -1.14 7.38
N ALA A 66 1.47 -1.28 6.33
CA ALA A 66 1.11 -0.82 4.99
C ALA A 66 1.31 -1.94 3.97
N VAL A 67 0.44 -2.01 2.99
CA VAL A 67 0.65 -2.77 1.75
C VAL A 67 1.17 -1.81 0.68
N GLY A 68 2.17 -2.24 -0.10
CA GLY A 68 2.71 -1.54 -1.26
C GLY A 68 2.34 -2.27 -2.54
N PRO A 69 1.17 -2.01 -3.14
CA PRO A 69 0.79 -2.65 -4.39
C PRO A 69 1.71 -2.23 -5.54
N GLY A 70 2.02 -3.18 -6.41
CA GLY A 70 2.49 -2.94 -7.75
C GLY A 70 1.36 -2.51 -8.69
N THR A 71 1.62 -2.55 -9.99
CA THR A 71 0.60 -2.24 -11.00
C THR A 71 -0.52 -3.27 -10.93
N THR A 72 -1.69 -2.81 -10.51
CA THR A 72 -2.87 -3.64 -10.25
C THR A 72 -3.98 -3.28 -11.23
N GLU A 73 -4.66 -4.28 -11.79
CA GLU A 73 -5.74 -4.12 -12.75
C GLU A 73 -6.97 -3.48 -12.08
N THR A 74 -7.15 -2.19 -12.32
CA THR A 74 -8.19 -1.36 -11.74
C THR A 74 -8.64 -0.31 -12.75
N PRO A 75 -9.83 0.29 -12.60
CA PRO A 75 -10.23 1.42 -13.45
C PRO A 75 -9.17 2.53 -13.51
N GLY A 76 -8.51 2.83 -12.37
CA GLY A 76 -7.46 3.84 -12.32
C GLY A 76 -6.21 3.50 -13.14
N LEU A 77 -5.89 2.22 -13.36
CA LEU A 77 -4.82 1.82 -14.27
C LEU A 77 -5.17 2.18 -15.73
N HIS A 78 -6.41 1.91 -16.14
CA HIS A 78 -6.89 2.25 -17.47
C HIS A 78 -6.97 3.76 -17.69
N ASP A 79 -7.40 4.51 -16.65
CA ASP A 79 -7.36 5.98 -16.69
C ASP A 79 -5.94 6.49 -16.91
N GLY A 80 -4.97 6.02 -16.12
CA GLY A 80 -3.56 6.37 -16.28
C GLY A 80 -2.98 5.97 -17.64
N ALA A 81 -3.42 4.85 -18.21
CA ALA A 81 -3.02 4.46 -19.57
C ALA A 81 -3.59 5.40 -20.63
N ARG A 82 -4.86 5.82 -20.50
CA ARG A 82 -5.49 6.82 -21.38
C ARG A 82 -4.80 8.18 -21.34
N ASP A 83 -4.32 8.59 -20.19
CA ASP A 83 -3.59 9.86 -20.01
C ASP A 83 -2.28 9.91 -20.82
N THR A 84 -1.76 8.76 -21.28
CA THR A 84 -0.59 8.72 -22.19
C THR A 84 -0.93 9.09 -23.64
N GLY A 85 -2.22 9.26 -23.96
CA GLY A 85 -2.73 9.57 -25.31
C GLY A 85 -3.11 8.34 -26.14
N ASP A 86 -2.73 7.13 -25.72
CA ASP A 86 -3.06 5.85 -26.37
C ASP A 86 -3.13 4.76 -25.30
N GLU A 87 -4.33 4.34 -24.94
CA GLU A 87 -4.55 3.37 -23.86
C GLU A 87 -3.80 2.05 -24.11
N ALA A 88 -3.81 1.53 -25.33
CA ALA A 88 -3.16 0.26 -25.64
C ALA A 88 -1.63 0.35 -25.46
N LYS A 89 -1.02 1.44 -25.93
CA LYS A 89 0.41 1.70 -25.73
C LYS A 89 0.74 1.96 -24.26
N GLY A 90 -0.11 2.70 -23.55
CA GLY A 90 0.03 2.94 -22.12
C GLY A 90 0.02 1.62 -21.33
N MET A 91 -0.96 0.76 -21.57
CA MET A 91 -1.05 -0.56 -20.93
C MET A 91 0.16 -1.43 -21.26
N ALA A 92 0.60 -1.46 -22.53
CA ALA A 92 1.78 -2.21 -22.94
C ALA A 92 3.05 -1.71 -22.23
N SER A 93 3.21 -0.38 -22.08
CA SER A 93 4.34 0.21 -21.37
C SER A 93 4.35 -0.14 -19.87
N PHE A 94 3.19 -0.11 -19.21
CA PHE A 94 3.06 -0.51 -17.81
C PHE A 94 3.34 -2.01 -17.62
N LEU A 95 2.87 -2.85 -18.57
CA LEU A 95 3.10 -4.28 -18.51
C LEU A 95 4.58 -4.64 -18.71
N ALA A 96 5.29 -3.91 -19.57
CA ALA A 96 6.71 -4.13 -19.83
C ALA A 96 7.57 -4.00 -18.58
N LEU A 97 7.15 -3.14 -17.63
CA LEU A 97 7.82 -2.93 -16.35
C LEU A 97 7.55 -4.04 -15.33
N GLN A 98 6.58 -4.95 -15.59
CA GLN A 98 6.23 -5.98 -14.61
C GLN A 98 7.11 -7.24 -14.79
N PRO A 99 7.91 -7.64 -13.77
CA PRO A 99 8.73 -8.85 -13.86
C PRO A 99 7.90 -10.12 -14.10
N LEU A 100 6.75 -10.24 -13.44
CA LEU A 100 5.82 -11.37 -13.62
C LEU A 100 5.06 -11.36 -14.96
N LYS A 101 5.27 -10.32 -15.82
CA LYS A 101 4.62 -10.19 -17.14
C LYS A 101 3.09 -10.23 -17.10
N ARG A 102 2.52 -9.79 -15.99
CA ARG A 102 1.09 -9.56 -15.82
C ARG A 102 0.86 -8.46 -14.78
N PHE A 103 -0.31 -7.89 -14.78
CA PHE A 103 -0.77 -7.02 -13.68
C PHE A 103 -1.20 -7.86 -12.47
N GLY A 104 -1.14 -7.26 -11.29
CA GLY A 104 -1.75 -7.81 -10.09
C GLY A 104 -3.27 -7.71 -10.17
N LYS A 105 -3.97 -8.63 -9.53
CA LYS A 105 -5.43 -8.55 -9.38
C LYS A 105 -5.77 -7.86 -8.06
N PRO A 106 -6.88 -7.11 -7.97
CA PRO A 106 -7.33 -6.49 -6.72
C PRO A 106 -7.42 -7.49 -5.55
N GLU A 107 -7.85 -8.73 -5.84
CA GLU A 107 -8.00 -9.80 -4.84
C GLU A 107 -6.65 -10.25 -4.27
N GLU A 108 -5.57 -10.17 -5.05
CA GLU A 108 -4.22 -10.49 -4.58
C GLU A 108 -3.74 -9.45 -3.55
N ILE A 109 -4.06 -8.18 -3.78
CA ILE A 109 -3.77 -7.11 -2.82
C ILE A 109 -4.66 -7.23 -1.58
N ALA A 110 -5.96 -7.52 -1.77
CA ALA A 110 -6.91 -7.72 -0.69
C ALA A 110 -6.50 -8.86 0.24
N SER A 111 -5.94 -9.96 -0.29
CA SER A 111 -5.43 -11.08 0.49
C SER A 111 -4.29 -10.67 1.44
N VAL A 112 -3.36 -9.83 0.98
CA VAL A 112 -2.29 -9.29 1.83
C VAL A 112 -2.85 -8.35 2.91
N ILE A 113 -3.83 -7.52 2.56
CA ILE A 113 -4.51 -6.64 3.53
C ILE A 113 -5.21 -7.48 4.60
N ALA A 114 -5.94 -8.52 4.20
CA ALA A 114 -6.64 -9.42 5.13
C ALA A 114 -5.67 -10.12 6.08
N PHE A 115 -4.54 -10.66 5.57
CA PHE A 115 -3.49 -11.23 6.40
C PHE A 115 -2.95 -10.22 7.41
N LEU A 116 -2.55 -9.02 6.96
CA LEU A 116 -2.00 -7.98 7.85
C LEU A 116 -3.01 -7.48 8.90
N ALA A 117 -4.30 -7.57 8.61
CA ALA A 117 -5.37 -7.21 9.52
C ALA A 117 -5.74 -8.33 10.51
N SER A 118 -5.39 -9.57 10.23
CA SER A 118 -5.73 -10.74 11.04
C SER A 118 -4.72 -11.00 12.18
N ASP A 119 -5.07 -11.89 13.10
CA ASP A 119 -4.21 -12.33 14.19
C ASP A 119 -3.02 -13.19 13.71
N GLU A 120 -3.07 -13.75 12.49
CA GLU A 120 -1.94 -14.43 11.86
C GLU A 120 -0.73 -13.51 11.69
N ALA A 121 -0.97 -12.19 11.57
CA ALA A 121 0.06 -11.16 11.51
C ALA A 121 0.37 -10.54 12.89
N SER A 122 0.13 -11.27 14.00
CA SER A 122 0.27 -10.73 15.37
C SER A 122 1.66 -10.19 15.71
N PHE A 123 2.71 -10.66 15.03
CA PHE A 123 4.09 -10.18 15.23
C PHE A 123 4.54 -9.21 14.13
N VAL A 124 3.62 -8.73 13.27
CA VAL A 124 3.90 -7.80 12.16
C VAL A 124 3.33 -6.42 12.50
N THR A 125 4.21 -5.44 12.72
CA THR A 125 3.83 -4.02 12.90
C THR A 125 4.92 -3.10 12.35
N GLY A 126 4.53 -1.96 11.78
CA GLY A 126 5.42 -1.00 11.15
C GLY A 126 5.94 -1.42 9.76
N ALA A 127 5.50 -2.55 9.25
CA ALA A 127 5.95 -3.08 7.97
C ALA A 127 5.32 -2.35 6.79
N LEU A 128 6.11 -2.20 5.71
CA LEU A 128 5.61 -1.95 4.35
C LEU A 128 5.77 -3.26 3.58
N TRP A 129 4.66 -3.96 3.36
CA TRP A 129 4.63 -5.25 2.68
C TRP A 129 4.38 -5.06 1.19
N MET A 130 5.38 -5.37 0.38
CA MET A 130 5.26 -5.23 -1.08
C MET A 130 4.46 -6.39 -1.66
N ALA A 131 3.46 -6.06 -2.47
CA ALA A 131 2.64 -7.00 -3.25
C ALA A 131 2.66 -6.54 -4.72
N ASP A 132 3.80 -6.68 -5.37
CA ASP A 132 4.18 -5.93 -6.57
C ASP A 132 4.71 -6.79 -7.73
N GLY A 133 4.62 -8.10 -7.62
CA GLY A 133 5.11 -9.00 -8.67
C GLY A 133 6.62 -8.90 -8.93
N GLY A 134 7.39 -8.45 -7.93
CA GLY A 134 8.83 -8.29 -8.02
C GLY A 134 9.29 -6.95 -8.61
N TYR A 135 8.39 -6.01 -8.81
CA TYR A 135 8.71 -4.71 -9.44
C TYR A 135 9.82 -3.94 -8.70
N THR A 136 9.88 -4.03 -7.38
CA THR A 136 10.83 -3.26 -6.57
C THR A 136 12.17 -3.95 -6.32
N ILE A 137 12.38 -5.16 -6.82
CA ILE A 137 13.60 -5.95 -6.59
C ILE A 137 14.46 -6.17 -7.85
N VAL A 138 14.11 -5.51 -8.95
CA VAL A 138 14.83 -5.56 -10.23
C VAL A 138 15.37 -4.21 -10.62
#